data_dcaa580cb533e0951fd794d25e8303d1
#
_entry.id   dcaa580cb533e0951fd794d25e8303d1
#
_cell.length_a   1.000
_cell.length_b   1.000
_cell.length_c   1.000
_cell.angle_alpha   90.00
_cell.angle_beta   90.00
_cell.angle_gamma   90.00
#
_symmetry.space_group_name_H-M   'P 1'
#
loop_
_entity.id
_entity.type
_entity.pdbx_description
1 polymer ?
#
loop_
_entity_poly.entity_id
_entity_poly.type
_entity_poly.pdbx_seq_one_letter_code
_entity_poly.pdbx_strand_id
1 'polypeptide(L)'
;MAGSNGQNEGVENWEAQLRKGCLEMAVLAALAPGKSYGLEIIRTLEMHSKLVLSEGTIYPILNRLRQDSLVDAVWVESDSGHPRKYYSLTRKGRERAAQMAESWMEFAQGLSSLMEPLLSKKRGARV
;
A
#
# COMPACT_ATOMS: atom_id res chain seq x y z
N MET A 1 -23.69 -9.43 21.27
CA MET A 1 -23.62 -9.36 19.81
C MET A 1 -23.52 -7.93 19.30
N ALA A 2 -24.48 -7.10 19.68
CA ALA A 2 -24.48 -5.70 19.23
C ALA A 2 -23.23 -4.93 19.65
N GLY A 3 -22.73 -5.15 20.85
CA GLY A 3 -21.52 -4.48 21.33
C GLY A 3 -20.26 -4.88 20.56
N SER A 4 -20.14 -6.16 20.17
CA SER A 4 -18.99 -6.62 19.44
C SER A 4 -19.02 -6.10 17.99
N ASN A 5 -20.20 -5.94 17.39
CA ASN A 5 -20.34 -5.35 16.05
C ASN A 5 -19.91 -3.89 16.05
N GLY A 6 -20.28 -3.13 17.07
CA GLY A 6 -19.88 -1.73 17.18
C GLY A 6 -18.39 -1.56 17.36
N GLN A 7 -17.76 -2.44 18.16
CA GLN A 7 -16.32 -2.43 18.36
C GLN A 7 -15.57 -2.76 17.06
N ASN A 8 -16.07 -3.75 16.29
CA ASN A 8 -15.49 -4.13 15.02
C ASN A 8 -15.60 -3.01 13.98
N GLU A 9 -16.74 -2.33 13.96
CA GLU A 9 -16.93 -1.20 13.05
C GLU A 9 -15.93 -0.08 13.31
N GLY A 10 -15.64 0.22 14.58
CA GLY A 10 -14.67 1.22 14.96
C GLY A 10 -13.28 0.88 14.46
N VAL A 11 -12.86 -0.36 14.67
CA VAL A 11 -11.56 -0.84 14.20
C VAL A 11 -11.51 -0.89 12.67
N GLU A 12 -12.57 -1.36 12.04
CA GLU A 12 -12.64 -1.43 10.58
C GLU A 12 -12.55 -0.05 9.94
N ASN A 13 -13.20 0.95 10.53
CA ASN A 13 -13.13 2.33 10.04
C ASN A 13 -11.72 2.90 10.17
N TRP A 14 -11.08 2.64 11.29
CA TRP A 14 -9.70 3.06 11.51
C TRP A 14 -8.75 2.38 10.53
N GLU A 15 -8.90 1.07 10.31
CA GLU A 15 -8.09 0.33 9.36
C GLU A 15 -8.25 0.86 7.93
N ALA A 16 -9.49 1.24 7.57
CA ALA A 16 -9.74 1.81 6.25
C ALA A 16 -8.97 3.12 6.06
N GLN A 17 -8.94 3.97 7.08
CA GLN A 17 -8.19 5.22 7.05
C GLN A 17 -6.69 4.96 6.97
N LEU A 18 -6.21 3.98 7.74
CA LEU A 18 -4.80 3.60 7.73
C LEU A 18 -4.38 3.12 6.33
N ARG A 19 -5.16 2.23 5.74
CA ARG A 19 -4.88 1.73 4.40
C ARG A 19 -4.85 2.88 3.39
N LYS A 20 -5.82 3.79 3.49
CA LYS A 20 -5.92 4.94 2.59
C LYS A 20 -4.67 5.81 2.66
N GLY A 21 -4.14 6.03 3.86
CA GLY A 21 -2.92 6.80 4.05
C GLY A 21 -1.67 6.11 3.53
N CYS A 22 -1.70 4.78 3.40
CA CYS A 22 -0.54 4.02 2.95
C CYS A 22 -0.53 3.70 1.46
N LEU A 23 -1.62 3.99 0.73
CA LEU A 23 -1.77 3.55 -0.66
C LEU A 23 -0.68 4.07 -1.59
N GLU A 24 -0.39 5.35 -1.54
CA GLU A 24 0.61 5.94 -2.41
C GLU A 24 1.98 5.30 -2.19
N MET A 25 2.38 5.20 -0.93
CA MET A 25 3.64 4.56 -0.55
C MET A 25 3.69 3.11 -1.02
N ALA A 26 2.61 2.37 -0.82
CA ALA A 26 2.53 0.96 -1.18
C ALA A 26 2.66 0.75 -2.69
N VAL A 27 1.99 1.59 -3.48
CA VAL A 27 2.06 1.50 -4.94
C VAL A 27 3.48 1.80 -5.43
N LEU A 28 4.11 2.84 -4.90
CA LEU A 28 5.48 3.16 -5.27
C LEU A 28 6.42 2.02 -4.91
N ALA A 29 6.24 1.44 -3.72
CA ALA A 29 7.05 0.31 -3.27
C ALA A 29 6.86 -0.93 -4.17
N ALA A 30 5.64 -1.17 -4.61
CA ALA A 30 5.33 -2.30 -5.49
C ALA A 30 6.02 -2.16 -6.86
N LEU A 31 6.32 -0.93 -7.27
CA LEU A 31 7.01 -0.66 -8.53
C LEU A 31 8.53 -0.66 -8.40
N ALA A 32 9.07 -0.73 -7.18
CA ALA A 32 10.51 -0.68 -6.95
C ALA A 32 11.29 -1.79 -7.69
N PRO A 33 10.81 -3.06 -7.73
CA PRO A 33 11.55 -4.10 -8.45
C PRO A 33 11.59 -3.93 -9.96
N GLY A 34 10.63 -3.22 -10.56
CA GLY A 34 10.57 -3.02 -12.00
C GLY A 34 9.18 -2.67 -12.47
N LYS A 35 9.02 -2.54 -13.76
CA LYS A 35 7.73 -2.16 -14.35
C LYS A 35 6.67 -3.22 -14.06
N SER A 36 5.43 -2.75 -13.89
CA SER A 36 4.28 -3.60 -13.61
C SER A 36 3.02 -2.99 -14.19
N TYR A 37 2.08 -3.82 -14.59
CA TYR A 37 0.76 -3.34 -14.98
C TYR A 37 -0.19 -3.40 -13.77
N GLY A 38 -1.34 -2.72 -13.89
CA GLY A 38 -2.22 -2.51 -12.74
C GLY A 38 -2.58 -3.76 -11.95
N LEU A 39 -2.97 -4.85 -12.65
CA LEU A 39 -3.33 -6.09 -11.96
C LEU A 39 -2.16 -6.72 -11.24
N GLU A 40 -0.95 -6.63 -11.79
CA GLU A 40 0.25 -7.13 -11.13
C GLU A 40 0.53 -6.35 -9.85
N ILE A 41 0.36 -5.02 -9.90
CA ILE A 41 0.52 -4.19 -8.72
C ILE A 41 -0.46 -4.61 -7.62
N ILE A 42 -1.73 -4.80 -8.00
CA ILE A 42 -2.76 -5.26 -7.06
C ILE A 42 -2.36 -6.58 -6.41
N ARG A 43 -1.92 -7.54 -7.21
CA ARG A 43 -1.49 -8.85 -6.71
C ARG A 43 -0.29 -8.75 -5.78
N THR A 44 0.67 -7.91 -6.13
CA THR A 44 1.85 -7.68 -5.28
C THR A 44 1.45 -7.16 -3.92
N LEU A 45 0.52 -6.20 -3.88
CA LEU A 45 0.06 -5.63 -2.62
C LEU A 45 -0.70 -6.66 -1.79
N GLU A 46 -1.53 -7.47 -2.42
CA GLU A 46 -2.25 -8.54 -1.72
C GLU A 46 -1.30 -9.57 -1.12
N MET A 47 -0.23 -9.91 -1.84
CA MET A 47 0.73 -10.91 -1.38
C MET A 47 1.59 -10.42 -0.21
N HIS A 48 1.94 -9.14 -0.19
CA HIS A 48 2.88 -8.58 0.79
C HIS A 48 2.21 -7.86 1.95
N SER A 49 0.92 -7.61 1.84
CA SER A 49 0.20 -6.84 2.85
C SER A 49 -1.28 -7.23 2.82
N LYS A 50 -2.05 -6.61 3.70
CA LYS A 50 -3.50 -6.78 3.70
C LYS A 50 -4.19 -5.70 2.87
N LEU A 51 -3.44 -5.05 1.99
CA LEU A 51 -3.99 -4.02 1.11
C LEU A 51 -4.62 -4.66 -0.11
N VAL A 52 -5.94 -4.81 -0.06
CA VAL A 52 -6.72 -5.35 -1.18
C VAL A 52 -7.35 -4.18 -1.92
N LEU A 53 -6.90 -3.96 -3.15
CA LEU A 53 -7.36 -2.85 -3.98
C LEU A 53 -8.10 -3.34 -5.19
N SER A 54 -9.11 -2.58 -5.60
CA SER A 54 -9.79 -2.80 -6.87
C SER A 54 -9.11 -1.98 -7.97
N GLU A 55 -9.42 -2.31 -9.22
CA GLU A 55 -8.96 -1.53 -10.35
C GLU A 55 -9.49 -0.09 -10.27
N GLY A 56 -10.70 0.08 -9.76
CA GLY A 56 -11.29 1.42 -9.58
C GLY A 56 -10.51 2.27 -8.60
N THR A 57 -9.74 1.67 -7.71
CA THR A 57 -8.91 2.40 -6.75
C THR A 57 -7.49 2.61 -7.27
N ILE A 58 -6.90 1.58 -7.89
CA ILE A 58 -5.49 1.64 -8.29
C ILE A 58 -5.24 2.61 -9.44
N TYR A 59 -6.11 2.66 -10.45
CA TYR A 59 -5.86 3.51 -11.61
C TYR A 59 -5.89 5.01 -11.32
N PRO A 60 -6.80 5.53 -10.48
CA PRO A 60 -6.72 6.93 -10.08
C PRO A 60 -5.42 7.29 -9.34
N ILE A 61 -4.92 6.37 -8.53
CA ILE A 61 -3.65 6.57 -7.82
C ILE A 61 -2.49 6.64 -8.82
N LEU A 62 -2.45 5.69 -9.75
CA LEU A 62 -1.42 5.65 -10.78
C LEU A 62 -1.45 6.90 -11.65
N ASN A 63 -2.64 7.39 -12.00
CA ASN A 63 -2.78 8.61 -12.78
C ASN A 63 -2.25 9.82 -12.03
N ARG A 64 -2.53 9.92 -10.73
CA ARG A 64 -2.02 11.02 -9.91
C ARG A 64 -0.50 10.96 -9.80
N LEU A 65 0.05 9.77 -9.57
CA LEU A 65 1.50 9.59 -9.50
C LEU A 65 2.18 9.96 -10.81
N ARG A 66 1.52 9.66 -11.92
CA ARG A 66 2.03 10.02 -13.24
C ARG A 66 2.00 11.52 -13.44
N GLN A 67 0.93 12.19 -13.04
CA GLN A 67 0.83 13.65 -13.11
C GLN A 67 1.92 14.33 -12.29
N ASP A 68 2.28 13.72 -11.17
CA ASP A 68 3.35 14.23 -10.29
C ASP A 68 4.74 13.81 -10.75
N SER A 69 4.84 13.16 -11.91
CA SER A 69 6.10 12.69 -12.51
C SER A 69 6.84 11.67 -11.66
N LEU A 70 6.12 10.92 -10.84
CA LEU A 70 6.71 9.87 -10.00
C LEU A 70 6.72 8.52 -10.71
N VAL A 71 5.84 8.34 -11.69
CA VAL A 71 5.80 7.12 -12.51
C VAL A 71 5.63 7.51 -13.99
N ASP A 72 6.16 6.65 -14.85
CA ASP A 72 5.94 6.68 -16.28
C ASP A 72 5.04 5.53 -16.66
N ALA A 73 4.40 5.64 -17.81
CA ALA A 73 3.53 4.59 -18.30
C ALA A 73 3.82 4.34 -19.79
N VAL A 74 3.89 3.07 -20.15
CA VAL A 74 4.09 2.64 -21.55
C VAL A 74 3.13 1.52 -21.87
N TRP A 75 2.60 1.57 -23.09
CA TRP A 75 1.80 0.47 -23.60
C TRP A 75 2.73 -0.59 -24.18
N VAL A 76 2.50 -1.85 -23.80
CA VAL A 76 3.26 -2.99 -24.28
C VAL A 76 2.27 -4.01 -24.84
N GLU A 77 2.50 -4.48 -26.06
CA GLU A 77 1.69 -5.52 -26.65
C GLU A 77 1.95 -6.84 -25.93
N SER A 78 0.90 -7.60 -25.73
CA SER A 78 0.99 -8.90 -25.10
C SER A 78 0.71 -10.00 -26.13
N ASP A 79 1.11 -11.24 -25.81
CA ASP A 79 0.86 -12.40 -26.67
C ASP A 79 -0.62 -12.66 -26.88
N SER A 80 -1.47 -12.18 -25.98
CA SER A 80 -2.93 -12.33 -26.11
C SER A 80 -3.54 -11.33 -27.09
N GLY A 81 -2.74 -10.43 -27.66
CA GLY A 81 -3.21 -9.41 -28.60
C GLY A 81 -3.80 -8.17 -27.94
N HIS A 82 -3.89 -8.13 -26.63
CA HIS A 82 -4.37 -6.98 -25.88
C HIS A 82 -3.19 -6.22 -25.26
N PRO A 83 -2.95 -4.98 -25.67
CA PRO A 83 -1.86 -4.21 -25.07
C PRO A 83 -2.14 -3.94 -23.60
N ARG A 84 -1.08 -3.95 -22.80
CA ARG A 84 -1.14 -3.63 -21.38
C ARG A 84 -0.33 -2.39 -21.10
N LYS A 85 -0.85 -1.58 -20.20
CA LYS A 85 -0.16 -0.37 -19.77
C LYS A 85 0.72 -0.72 -18.58
N TYR A 86 2.03 -0.58 -18.78
CA TYR A 86 3.02 -0.83 -17.74
C TYR A 86 3.46 0.48 -17.12
N TYR A 87 3.60 0.46 -15.81
CA TYR A 87 4.04 1.60 -15.03
C TYR A 87 5.42 1.31 -14.44
N SER A 88 6.24 2.33 -14.36
CA SER A 88 7.57 2.22 -13.77
C SER A 88 7.90 3.49 -13.02
N LEU A 89 8.77 3.37 -12.01
CA LEU A 89 9.22 4.54 -11.27
C LEU A 89 10.13 5.40 -12.12
N THR A 90 9.92 6.71 -12.06
CA THR A 90 10.89 7.67 -12.56
C THR A 90 12.01 7.79 -11.53
N ARG A 91 13.07 8.52 -11.85
CA ARG A 91 14.11 8.84 -10.87
C ARG A 91 13.52 9.55 -9.67
N LYS A 92 12.65 10.53 -9.92
CA LYS A 92 11.94 11.25 -8.86
C LYS A 92 11.08 10.31 -8.02
N GLY A 93 10.42 9.35 -8.67
CA GLY A 93 9.61 8.34 -7.99
C GLY A 93 10.42 7.44 -7.09
N ARG A 94 11.61 7.02 -7.53
CA ARG A 94 12.51 6.20 -6.71
C ARG A 94 12.96 6.97 -5.48
N GLU A 95 13.33 8.23 -5.65
CA GLU A 95 13.74 9.08 -4.54
C GLU A 95 12.59 9.28 -3.55
N ARG A 96 11.38 9.51 -4.06
CA ARG A 96 10.20 9.67 -3.21
C ARG A 96 9.93 8.38 -2.43
N ALA A 97 9.98 7.23 -3.11
CA ALA A 97 9.74 5.93 -2.47
C ALA A 97 10.75 5.67 -1.36
N ALA A 98 12.02 5.97 -1.60
CA ALA A 98 13.07 5.79 -0.60
C ALA A 98 12.85 6.68 0.63
N GLN A 99 12.49 7.94 0.42
CA GLN A 99 12.19 8.87 1.51
C GLN A 99 10.97 8.41 2.32
N MET A 100 9.93 7.95 1.62
CA MET A 100 8.73 7.44 2.29
C MET A 100 9.03 6.18 3.08
N ALA A 101 9.89 5.31 2.55
CA ALA A 101 10.30 4.09 3.25
C ALA A 101 11.01 4.41 4.56
N GLU A 102 11.94 5.37 4.54
CA GLU A 102 12.64 5.80 5.74
C GLU A 102 11.68 6.38 6.78
N SER A 103 10.82 7.29 6.34
CA SER A 103 9.83 7.92 7.22
C SER A 103 8.88 6.88 7.81
N TRP A 104 8.44 5.96 6.98
CA TRP A 104 7.54 4.88 7.43
C TRP A 104 8.20 4.01 8.50
N MET A 105 9.44 3.59 8.27
CA MET A 105 10.13 2.71 9.22
C MET A 105 10.33 3.39 10.58
N GLU A 106 10.72 4.65 10.58
CA GLU A 106 10.86 5.41 11.82
C GLU A 106 9.53 5.56 12.55
N PHE A 107 8.51 5.97 11.80
CA PHE A 107 7.18 6.19 12.35
C PHE A 107 6.58 4.90 12.90
N ALA A 108 6.65 3.83 12.12
CA ALA A 108 6.12 2.53 12.52
C ALA A 108 6.84 1.98 13.75
N GLN A 109 8.15 2.14 13.81
CA GLN A 109 8.95 1.68 14.94
C GLN A 109 8.58 2.44 16.21
N GLY A 110 8.43 3.75 16.11
CA GLY A 110 8.03 4.58 17.25
C GLY A 110 6.65 4.22 17.77
N LEU A 111 5.68 4.07 16.87
CA LEU A 111 4.33 3.67 17.26
C LEU A 111 4.31 2.26 17.83
N SER A 112 5.06 1.34 17.22
CA SER A 112 5.13 -0.04 17.71
C SER A 112 5.64 -0.09 19.15
N SER A 113 6.65 0.72 19.47
CA SER A 113 7.17 0.81 20.83
C SER A 113 6.11 1.29 21.82
N LEU A 114 5.31 2.27 21.40
CA LEU A 114 4.22 2.79 22.25
C LEU A 114 3.13 1.73 22.47
N MET A 115 2.86 0.93 21.46
CA MET A 115 1.77 -0.03 21.49
C MET A 115 2.14 -1.37 22.15
N GLU A 116 3.43 -1.67 22.22
CA GLU A 116 3.91 -2.95 22.72
C GLU A 116 3.39 -3.32 24.11
N PRO A 117 3.34 -2.40 25.10
CA PRO A 117 2.79 -2.75 26.41
C PRO A 117 1.37 -3.30 26.37
N LEU A 118 0.57 -2.88 25.41
CA LEU A 118 -0.81 -3.37 25.26
C LEU A 118 -0.82 -4.84 24.85
N LEU A 119 0.09 -5.24 23.99
CA LEU A 119 0.20 -6.62 23.53
C LEU A 119 0.86 -7.49 24.59
N SER A 120 1.89 -6.99 25.26
CA SER A 120 2.58 -7.70 26.33
C SER A 120 1.64 -7.99 27.48
N LYS A 121 0.82 -7.00 27.87
CA LYS A 121 -0.16 -7.15 28.92
C LYS A 121 -1.18 -8.23 28.57
N LYS A 122 -1.64 -8.26 27.32
CA LYS A 122 -2.59 -9.26 26.86
C LYS A 122 -1.98 -10.66 26.90
N ARG A 123 -0.72 -10.80 26.50
CA ARG A 123 0.00 -12.09 26.55
C ARG A 123 0.27 -12.51 27.99
N GLY A 124 0.64 -11.57 28.83
CA GLY A 124 0.87 -11.80 30.24
C GLY A 124 -0.36 -12.32 30.95
N ALA A 125 -1.53 -11.82 30.58
CA ALA A 125 -2.80 -12.25 31.18
C ALA A 125 -3.11 -13.71 30.89
N ARG A 126 -2.51 -14.30 29.90
CA ARG A 126 -2.70 -15.71 29.54
C ARG A 126 -1.80 -16.65 30.35
N VAL A 127 -0.78 -16.11 30.92
CA VAL A 127 0.17 -16.88 31.73
C VAL A 127 -0.31 -16.96 33.16
#